data_e676ddca672a21be3de31a78b1c13881
#
_entry.id   e676ddca672a21be3de31a78b1c13881
#
_cell.length_a   1.000
_cell.length_b   1.000
_cell.length_c   1.000
_cell.angle_alpha   90.00
_cell.angle_beta   90.00
_cell.angle_gamma   90.00
#
_symmetry.space_group_name_H-M   'P 1'
#
loop_
_entity.id
_entity.type
_entity.pdbx_description
1 polymer ?
#
loop_
_entity_poly.entity_id
_entity_poly.type
_entity_poly.pdbx_seq_one_letter_code
_entity_poly.pdbx_strand_id
1 'polypeptide(L)'
;AASSKPEQKIKRLFRLRKEAPMELSKRLQAVADLVTEGASVADIGTDHGYIPIYLIEHHIAEKVIALDINRGPLERARMHIVGHGLKEKIETRLSDGLEKVLPGEVDTMIAAGMGGGLVIKILMEGRTVADALDTMILQPQSEIGKVRRFLNEHRLQIIEENMVEEDGKFYPMMK
;
A
#
# COMPACT_ATOMS: atom_id res chain seq x y z
N ALA A 1 -5.75 -2.23 47.90
CA ALA A 1 -6.29 -2.83 46.68
C ALA A 1 -7.38 -1.93 46.05
N ALA A 2 -7.00 -0.83 45.37
CA ALA A 2 -7.95 -0.01 44.60
C ALA A 2 -7.18 0.82 43.59
N SER A 3 -6.51 0.19 42.62
CA SER A 3 -5.80 0.92 41.55
C SER A 3 -6.26 0.56 40.14
N SER A 4 -7.48 0.08 39.96
CA SER A 4 -7.94 -0.42 38.66
C SER A 4 -8.94 0.47 37.89
N LYS A 5 -9.43 1.56 38.45
CA LYS A 5 -10.50 2.34 37.82
C LYS A 5 -10.08 3.38 36.76
N PRO A 6 -8.95 4.10 36.90
CA PRO A 6 -8.56 5.08 35.86
C PRO A 6 -8.04 4.44 34.57
N GLU A 7 -7.21 3.39 34.69
CA GLU A 7 -6.65 2.70 33.50
C GLU A 7 -7.71 1.95 32.69
N GLN A 8 -8.68 1.34 33.35
CA GLN A 8 -9.80 0.70 32.65
C GLN A 8 -10.72 1.72 31.96
N LYS A 9 -10.90 2.90 32.58
CA LYS A 9 -11.69 3.98 31.99
C LYS A 9 -10.99 4.60 30.78
N ILE A 10 -9.65 4.74 30.84
CA ILE A 10 -8.81 5.19 29.72
C ILE A 10 -8.82 4.14 28.60
N LYS A 11 -8.61 2.87 28.90
CA LYS A 11 -8.70 1.77 27.93
C LYS A 11 -10.10 1.67 27.29
N ARG A 12 -11.16 1.98 28.05
CA ARG A 12 -12.54 2.00 27.55
C ARG A 12 -12.81 3.23 26.66
N LEU A 13 -12.23 4.40 26.97
CA LEU A 13 -12.29 5.60 26.15
C LEU A 13 -11.51 5.43 24.82
N PHE A 14 -10.36 4.76 24.85
CA PHE A 14 -9.63 4.40 23.63
C PHE A 14 -10.30 3.26 22.83
N ARG A 15 -11.04 2.35 23.47
CA ARG A 15 -11.87 1.34 22.79
C ARG A 15 -13.12 1.92 22.11
N LEU A 16 -13.58 3.10 22.54
CA LEU A 16 -14.81 3.73 22.06
C LEU A 16 -14.62 4.70 20.88
N ARG A 17 -13.38 4.89 20.40
CA ARG A 17 -13.09 5.63 19.17
C ARG A 17 -12.27 4.77 18.20
N LYS A 18 -12.81 3.64 17.79
CA LYS A 18 -12.41 3.09 16.49
C LYS A 18 -12.86 4.10 15.44
N GLU A 19 -11.93 4.56 14.63
CA GLU A 19 -12.28 5.34 13.46
C GLU A 19 -13.28 4.54 12.62
N ALA A 20 -14.13 5.25 11.85
CA ALA A 20 -15.03 4.58 10.91
C ALA A 20 -14.20 3.73 9.93
N PRO A 21 -14.76 2.63 9.39
CA PRO A 21 -14.06 1.82 8.41
C PRO A 21 -13.52 2.67 7.26
N MET A 22 -12.33 2.32 6.76
CA MET A 22 -11.68 3.06 5.68
C MET A 22 -12.51 2.99 4.40
N GLU A 23 -12.88 4.15 3.88
CA GLU A 23 -13.46 4.30 2.56
C GLU A 23 -12.39 4.84 1.59
N LEU A 24 -12.26 4.21 0.43
CA LEU A 24 -11.30 4.60 -0.59
C LEU A 24 -11.96 5.44 -1.68
N SER A 25 -11.18 6.32 -2.30
CA SER A 25 -11.56 6.93 -3.57
C SER A 25 -11.75 5.84 -4.63
N LYS A 26 -12.47 6.16 -5.69
CA LYS A 26 -12.72 5.20 -6.79
C LYS A 26 -11.42 4.64 -7.37
N ARG A 27 -10.41 5.49 -7.54
CA ARG A 27 -9.09 5.09 -8.02
C ARG A 27 -8.39 4.14 -7.06
N LEU A 28 -8.31 4.48 -5.78
CA LEU A 28 -7.66 3.64 -4.77
C LEU A 28 -8.41 2.33 -4.55
N GLN A 29 -9.74 2.35 -4.64
CA GLN A 29 -10.56 1.14 -4.57
C GLN A 29 -10.22 0.17 -5.71
N ALA A 30 -10.12 0.68 -6.94
CA ALA A 30 -9.77 -0.14 -8.08
C ALA A 30 -8.35 -0.74 -7.97
N VAL A 31 -7.40 -0.01 -7.37
CA VAL A 31 -6.06 -0.55 -7.05
C VAL A 31 -6.16 -1.67 -6.02
N ALA A 32 -6.89 -1.45 -4.93
CA ALA A 32 -7.08 -2.45 -3.87
C ALA A 32 -7.78 -3.72 -4.37
N ASP A 33 -8.73 -3.59 -5.30
CA ASP A 33 -9.46 -4.70 -5.90
C ASP A 33 -8.58 -5.66 -6.72
N LEU A 34 -7.38 -5.21 -7.15
CA LEU A 34 -6.41 -6.05 -7.85
C LEU A 34 -5.57 -6.92 -6.90
N VAL A 35 -5.59 -6.66 -5.61
CA VAL A 35 -4.82 -7.42 -4.62
C VAL A 35 -5.43 -8.81 -4.45
N THR A 36 -4.58 -9.83 -4.53
CA THR A 36 -4.99 -11.22 -4.26
C THR A 36 -5.24 -11.42 -2.78
N GLU A 37 -6.33 -12.07 -2.43
CA GLU A 37 -6.67 -12.40 -1.05
C GLU A 37 -5.57 -13.25 -0.38
N GLY A 38 -5.25 -12.94 0.87
CA GLY A 38 -4.16 -13.57 1.61
C GLY A 38 -2.77 -12.98 1.35
N ALA A 39 -2.67 -11.89 0.56
CA ALA A 39 -1.40 -11.28 0.21
C ALA A 39 -0.67 -10.67 1.41
N SER A 40 0.64 -10.66 1.30
CA SER A 40 1.57 -9.89 2.12
C SER A 40 2.12 -8.75 1.26
N VAL A 41 1.81 -7.51 1.60
CA VAL A 41 1.90 -6.37 0.70
C VAL A 41 2.93 -5.35 1.14
N ALA A 42 3.71 -4.82 0.19
CA ALA A 42 4.46 -3.56 0.32
C ALA A 42 3.74 -2.47 -0.48
N ASP A 43 3.24 -1.45 0.20
CA ASP A 43 2.62 -0.27 -0.40
C ASP A 43 3.63 0.87 -0.49
N ILE A 44 4.11 1.15 -1.70
CA ILE A 44 5.15 2.12 -1.99
C ILE A 44 4.54 3.49 -2.26
N GLY A 45 4.99 4.52 -1.52
CA GLY A 45 4.37 5.83 -1.56
C GLY A 45 3.00 5.81 -0.91
N THR A 46 2.94 5.24 0.29
CA THR A 46 1.69 4.95 1.01
C THR A 46 0.88 6.21 1.37
N ASP A 47 1.54 7.36 1.43
CA ASP A 47 0.98 8.67 1.75
C ASP A 47 0.20 8.64 3.09
N HIS A 48 -1.12 8.54 3.05
CA HIS A 48 -1.97 8.50 4.25
C HIS A 48 -2.23 7.10 4.82
N GLY A 49 -1.71 6.06 4.19
CA GLY A 49 -1.94 4.67 4.61
C GLY A 49 -3.35 4.13 4.32
N TYR A 50 -4.08 4.75 3.39
CA TYR A 50 -5.47 4.38 3.10
C TYR A 50 -5.60 2.96 2.54
N ILE A 51 -4.79 2.59 1.55
CA ILE A 51 -4.80 1.23 0.98
C ILE A 51 -4.40 0.19 2.02
N PRO A 52 -3.29 0.33 2.77
CA PRO A 52 -2.94 -0.59 3.85
C PRO A 52 -4.07 -0.84 4.85
N ILE A 53 -4.70 0.23 5.34
CA ILE A 53 -5.79 0.14 6.31
C ILE A 53 -6.98 -0.62 5.70
N TYR A 54 -7.40 -0.26 4.49
CA TYR A 54 -8.49 -0.91 3.78
C TYR A 54 -8.24 -2.42 3.59
N LEU A 55 -7.05 -2.79 3.12
CA LEU A 55 -6.69 -4.19 2.86
C LEU A 55 -6.76 -5.04 4.13
N ILE A 56 -6.32 -4.52 5.26
CA ILE A 56 -6.37 -5.24 6.54
C ILE A 56 -7.79 -5.29 7.11
N GLU A 57 -8.53 -4.18 7.08
CA GLU A 57 -9.92 -4.14 7.60
C GLU A 57 -10.85 -5.08 6.84
N HIS A 58 -10.62 -5.26 5.54
CA HIS A 58 -11.42 -6.15 4.69
C HIS A 58 -10.85 -7.56 4.56
N HIS A 59 -9.83 -7.89 5.36
CA HIS A 59 -9.18 -9.21 5.36
C HIS A 59 -8.63 -9.66 4.00
N ILE A 60 -8.26 -8.70 3.14
CA ILE A 60 -7.65 -8.95 1.83
C ILE A 60 -6.17 -9.27 1.99
N ALA A 61 -5.45 -8.50 2.80
CA ALA A 61 -4.05 -8.74 3.12
C ALA A 61 -3.88 -9.27 4.55
N GLU A 62 -2.89 -10.11 4.76
CA GLU A 62 -2.52 -10.62 6.09
C GLU A 62 -1.66 -9.63 6.86
N LYS A 63 -0.75 -8.97 6.16
CA LYS A 63 0.13 -7.90 6.67
C LYS A 63 0.46 -6.92 5.56
N VAL A 64 0.75 -5.69 5.94
CA VAL A 64 1.21 -4.65 5.00
C VAL A 64 2.41 -3.91 5.57
N ILE A 65 3.38 -3.64 4.71
CA ILE A 65 4.46 -2.69 4.96
C ILE A 65 4.11 -1.42 4.19
N ALA A 66 3.84 -0.35 4.90
CA ALA A 66 3.54 0.96 4.34
C ALA A 66 4.84 1.78 4.25
N LEU A 67 5.27 2.09 3.04
CA LEU A 67 6.54 2.76 2.78
C LEU A 67 6.32 4.15 2.17
N ASP A 68 7.13 5.10 2.61
CA ASP A 68 7.20 6.42 1.97
C ASP A 68 8.63 6.95 2.08
N ILE A 69 9.06 7.72 1.09
CA ILE A 69 10.36 8.38 1.09
C ILE A 69 10.34 9.64 1.97
N ASN A 70 9.16 10.20 2.22
CA ASN A 70 8.96 11.42 2.98
C ASN A 70 8.41 11.15 4.37
N ARG A 71 9.01 11.78 5.38
CA ARG A 71 8.61 11.64 6.79
C ARG A 71 7.18 12.12 7.06
N GLY A 72 6.78 13.25 6.48
CA GLY A 72 5.46 13.84 6.70
C GLY A 72 4.31 12.91 6.31
N PRO A 73 4.24 12.41 5.07
CA PRO A 73 3.27 11.40 4.66
C PRO A 73 3.31 10.14 5.53
N LEU A 74 4.49 9.64 5.83
CA LEU A 74 4.65 8.42 6.64
C LEU A 74 4.11 8.60 8.07
N GLU A 75 4.32 9.77 8.69
CA GLU A 75 3.75 10.06 10.01
C GLU A 75 2.22 10.16 9.97
N ARG A 76 1.65 10.74 8.91
CA ARG A 76 0.19 10.72 8.71
C ARG A 76 -0.36 9.30 8.59
N ALA A 77 0.31 8.46 7.80
CA ALA A 77 -0.04 7.04 7.69
C ALA A 77 0.01 6.34 9.05
N ARG A 78 1.07 6.58 9.82
CA ARG A 78 1.22 5.99 11.17
C ARG A 78 0.08 6.42 12.10
N MET A 79 -0.29 7.69 12.11
CA MET A 79 -1.38 8.20 12.93
C MET A 79 -2.72 7.53 12.57
N HIS A 80 -3.02 7.39 11.28
CA HIS A 80 -4.23 6.71 10.82
C HIS A 80 -4.23 5.21 11.19
N ILE A 81 -3.11 4.53 10.98
CA ILE A 81 -2.95 3.10 11.33
C ILE A 81 -3.20 2.87 12.82
N VAL A 82 -2.64 3.74 13.68
CA VAL A 82 -2.87 3.69 15.13
C VAL A 82 -4.33 3.99 15.48
N GLY A 83 -4.95 4.99 14.84
CA GLY A 83 -6.37 5.36 15.02
C GLY A 83 -7.31 4.21 14.68
N HIS A 84 -6.99 3.43 13.64
CA HIS A 84 -7.73 2.21 13.27
C HIS A 84 -7.38 0.97 14.11
N GLY A 85 -6.36 1.06 14.99
CA GLY A 85 -5.94 -0.04 15.86
C GLY A 85 -5.19 -1.17 15.11
N LEU A 86 -4.50 -0.84 14.01
CA LEU A 86 -3.91 -1.82 13.09
C LEU A 86 -2.36 -1.89 13.12
N LYS A 87 -1.73 -1.29 14.13
CA LYS A 87 -0.26 -1.24 14.24
C LYS A 87 0.43 -2.60 14.29
N GLU A 88 -0.28 -3.67 14.67
CA GLU A 88 0.26 -5.03 14.71
C GLU A 88 0.23 -5.72 13.34
N LYS A 89 -0.54 -5.18 12.39
CA LYS A 89 -0.72 -5.71 11.03
C LYS A 89 -0.08 -4.86 9.95
N ILE A 90 0.15 -3.59 10.25
CA ILE A 90 0.71 -2.62 9.31
C ILE A 90 1.96 -1.99 9.93
N GLU A 91 3.11 -2.26 9.33
CA GLU A 91 4.38 -1.64 9.67
C GLU A 91 4.64 -0.43 8.78
N THR A 92 5.18 0.66 9.33
CA THR A 92 5.60 1.83 8.54
C THR A 92 7.10 1.90 8.44
N ARG A 93 7.63 2.14 7.22
CA ARG A 93 9.07 2.30 6.97
C ARG A 93 9.36 3.52 6.13
N LEU A 94 10.33 4.33 6.56
CA LEU A 94 10.93 5.37 5.71
C LEU A 94 11.87 4.70 4.71
N SER A 95 11.53 4.75 3.41
CA SER A 95 12.23 4.00 2.38
C SER A 95 12.17 4.70 1.03
N ASP A 96 13.28 4.72 0.32
CA ASP A 96 13.29 5.04 -1.10
C ASP A 96 12.91 3.78 -1.90
N GLY A 97 11.68 3.75 -2.39
CA GLY A 97 11.14 2.57 -3.06
C GLY A 97 11.22 1.31 -2.19
N LEU A 98 11.82 0.26 -2.72
CA LEU A 98 11.98 -1.05 -2.10
C LEU A 98 13.25 -1.20 -1.22
N GLU A 99 14.02 -0.13 -1.03
CA GLU A 99 15.32 -0.18 -0.34
C GLU A 99 15.26 -0.84 1.05
N LYS A 100 14.19 -0.61 1.79
CA LYS A 100 14.00 -1.13 3.15
C LYS A 100 13.10 -2.37 3.21
N VAL A 101 12.93 -3.05 2.11
CA VAL A 101 12.21 -4.33 2.02
C VAL A 101 13.22 -5.44 1.70
N LEU A 102 13.12 -6.56 2.40
CA LEU A 102 13.96 -7.72 2.15
C LEU A 102 13.34 -8.62 1.06
N PRO A 103 14.15 -9.27 0.21
CA PRO A 103 13.64 -10.27 -0.73
C PRO A 103 12.84 -11.36 -0.01
N GLY A 104 11.62 -11.64 -0.50
CA GLY A 104 10.74 -12.64 0.10
C GLY A 104 9.99 -12.20 1.37
N GLU A 105 10.18 -10.98 1.84
CA GLU A 105 9.47 -10.44 3.00
C GLU A 105 7.98 -10.19 2.72
N VAL A 106 7.66 -9.85 1.48
CA VAL A 106 6.30 -9.70 0.94
C VAL A 106 6.17 -10.44 -0.38
N ASP A 107 4.96 -10.79 -0.76
CA ASP A 107 4.67 -11.43 -2.06
C ASP A 107 4.10 -10.46 -3.10
N THR A 108 3.61 -9.32 -2.66
CA THR A 108 2.93 -8.32 -3.51
C THR A 108 3.47 -6.91 -3.24
N MET A 109 3.69 -6.13 -4.29
CA MET A 109 3.91 -4.70 -4.18
C MET A 109 2.81 -3.90 -4.84
N ILE A 110 2.54 -2.73 -4.30
CA ILE A 110 1.68 -1.70 -4.89
C ILE A 110 2.52 -0.44 -5.11
N ALA A 111 2.47 0.10 -6.32
CA ALA A 111 3.00 1.42 -6.65
C ALA A 111 1.93 2.19 -7.44
N ALA A 112 1.17 3.00 -6.75
CA ALA A 112 0.03 3.72 -7.32
C ALA A 112 0.19 5.23 -7.18
N GLY A 113 -0.30 5.96 -8.19
CA GLY A 113 -0.34 7.42 -8.14
C GLY A 113 1.01 8.11 -8.37
N MET A 114 1.94 7.46 -9.05
CA MET A 114 3.25 8.01 -9.37
C MET A 114 3.56 7.96 -10.86
N GLY A 115 4.48 8.79 -11.33
CA GLY A 115 4.92 8.79 -12.73
C GLY A 115 5.54 7.47 -13.15
N GLY A 116 5.38 7.09 -14.42
CA GLY A 116 5.91 5.83 -14.95
C GLY A 116 7.42 5.69 -14.84
N GLY A 117 8.16 6.80 -15.01
CA GLY A 117 9.62 6.82 -14.81
C GLY A 117 10.02 6.45 -13.39
N LEU A 118 9.27 6.90 -12.39
CA LEU A 118 9.51 6.55 -10.98
C LEU A 118 9.18 5.07 -10.71
N VAL A 119 8.09 4.56 -11.26
CA VAL A 119 7.76 3.12 -11.17
C VAL A 119 8.90 2.26 -11.71
N ILE A 120 9.42 2.58 -12.89
CA ILE A 120 10.55 1.88 -13.50
C ILE A 120 11.80 1.97 -12.62
N LYS A 121 12.12 3.15 -12.10
CA LYS A 121 13.26 3.36 -11.20
C LYS A 121 13.16 2.49 -9.95
N ILE A 122 11.99 2.45 -9.31
CA ILE A 122 11.75 1.61 -8.12
C ILE A 122 12.00 0.13 -8.42
N LEU A 123 11.49 -0.36 -9.56
CA LEU A 123 11.67 -1.75 -9.97
C LEU A 123 13.12 -2.08 -10.31
N MET A 124 13.84 -1.16 -10.96
CA MET A 124 15.26 -1.35 -11.31
C MET A 124 16.16 -1.33 -10.08
N GLU A 125 16.04 -0.33 -9.23
CA GLU A 125 16.86 -0.20 -8.02
C GLU A 125 16.53 -1.27 -6.98
N GLY A 126 15.26 -1.68 -6.88
CA GLY A 126 14.80 -2.74 -5.99
C GLY A 126 14.72 -4.12 -6.63
N ARG A 127 15.46 -4.39 -7.70
CA ARG A 127 15.31 -5.59 -8.51
C ARG A 127 15.38 -6.89 -7.71
N THR A 128 16.29 -7.00 -6.75
CA THR A 128 16.43 -8.21 -5.93
C THR A 128 15.13 -8.53 -5.16
N VAL A 129 14.45 -7.49 -4.66
CA VAL A 129 13.14 -7.63 -4.01
C VAL A 129 12.06 -7.89 -5.06
N ALA A 130 12.06 -7.12 -6.14
CA ALA A 130 11.07 -7.25 -7.22
C ALA A 130 11.06 -8.65 -7.84
N ASP A 131 12.23 -9.24 -8.07
CA ASP A 131 12.36 -10.60 -8.62
C ASP A 131 11.84 -11.70 -7.66
N ALA A 132 11.70 -11.41 -6.37
CA ALA A 132 11.16 -12.31 -5.36
C ALA A 132 9.64 -12.12 -5.12
N LEU A 133 8.99 -11.17 -5.81
CA LEU A 133 7.55 -10.94 -5.71
C LEU A 133 6.77 -11.90 -6.63
N ASP A 134 5.59 -12.28 -6.18
CA ASP A 134 4.62 -12.99 -7.02
C ASP A 134 3.78 -12.03 -7.86
N THR A 135 3.48 -10.85 -7.32
CA THR A 135 2.55 -9.90 -7.91
C THR A 135 3.01 -8.45 -7.74
N MET A 136 2.82 -7.67 -8.79
CA MET A 136 2.97 -6.21 -8.76
C MET A 136 1.67 -5.56 -9.21
N ILE A 137 1.21 -4.55 -8.48
CA ILE A 137 0.06 -3.73 -8.85
C ILE A 137 0.56 -2.32 -9.09
N LEU A 138 0.49 -1.88 -10.34
CA LEU A 138 1.07 -0.64 -10.80
C LEU A 138 -0.02 0.27 -11.33
N GLN A 139 -0.07 1.50 -10.84
CA GLN A 139 -0.92 2.55 -11.38
C GLN A 139 -0.06 3.77 -11.72
N PRO A 140 0.65 3.74 -12.86
CA PRO A 140 1.42 4.89 -13.33
C PRO A 140 0.49 6.00 -13.83
N GLN A 141 0.80 7.25 -13.51
CA GLN A 141 0.03 8.42 -13.93
C GLN A 141 0.58 9.08 -15.20
N SER A 142 1.74 8.64 -15.67
CA SER A 142 2.40 9.12 -16.88
C SER A 142 3.28 8.04 -17.49
N GLU A 143 3.71 8.24 -18.72
CA GLU A 143 4.66 7.36 -19.41
C GLU A 143 4.26 5.87 -19.42
N ILE A 144 2.96 5.60 -19.51
CA ILE A 144 2.39 4.25 -19.40
C ILE A 144 2.99 3.30 -20.45
N GLY A 145 3.22 3.79 -21.66
CA GLY A 145 3.87 3.03 -22.73
C GLY A 145 5.30 2.60 -22.39
N LYS A 146 6.05 3.44 -21.67
CA LYS A 146 7.40 3.08 -21.18
C LYS A 146 7.33 2.00 -20.12
N VAL A 147 6.37 2.09 -19.18
CA VAL A 147 6.16 1.06 -18.16
C VAL A 147 5.82 -0.28 -18.82
N ARG A 148 4.89 -0.31 -19.77
CA ARG A 148 4.52 -1.54 -20.51
C ARG A 148 5.72 -2.15 -21.22
N ARG A 149 6.52 -1.33 -21.89
CA ARG A 149 7.73 -1.78 -22.58
C ARG A 149 8.73 -2.38 -21.59
N PHE A 150 8.99 -1.69 -20.48
CA PHE A 150 9.86 -2.18 -19.42
C PHE A 150 9.42 -3.53 -18.89
N LEU A 151 8.13 -3.70 -18.57
CA LEU A 151 7.57 -4.97 -18.09
C LEU A 151 7.79 -6.10 -19.12
N ASN A 152 7.52 -5.84 -20.38
CA ASN A 152 7.70 -6.80 -21.46
C ASN A 152 9.18 -7.21 -21.64
N GLU A 153 10.09 -6.23 -21.64
CA GLU A 153 11.53 -6.47 -21.74
C GLU A 153 12.10 -7.29 -20.57
N HIS A 154 11.50 -7.16 -19.38
CA HIS A 154 11.85 -7.91 -18.18
C HIS A 154 11.01 -9.18 -17.97
N ARG A 155 10.24 -9.59 -18.98
CA ARG A 155 9.40 -10.79 -18.97
C ARG A 155 8.36 -10.82 -17.85
N LEU A 156 7.87 -9.66 -17.47
CA LEU A 156 6.77 -9.51 -16.53
C LEU A 156 5.46 -9.47 -17.30
N GLN A 157 4.61 -10.45 -17.05
CA GLN A 157 3.33 -10.58 -17.74
C GLN A 157 2.26 -9.75 -17.04
N ILE A 158 1.56 -8.93 -17.80
CA ILE A 158 0.34 -8.26 -17.34
C ILE A 158 -0.81 -9.28 -17.43
N ILE A 159 -1.39 -9.64 -16.29
CA ILE A 159 -2.44 -10.66 -16.20
C ILE A 159 -3.83 -10.07 -15.99
N GLU A 160 -3.91 -8.83 -15.53
CA GLU A 160 -5.17 -8.13 -15.30
C GLU A 160 -4.95 -6.63 -15.45
N GLU A 161 -5.92 -5.93 -16.01
CA GLU A 161 -5.90 -4.49 -16.16
C GLU A 161 -7.25 -3.90 -15.80
N ASN A 162 -7.25 -2.68 -15.33
CA ASN A 162 -8.44 -1.90 -15.12
C ASN A 162 -8.17 -0.43 -15.48
N MET A 163 -9.23 0.31 -15.76
CA MET A 163 -9.19 1.75 -15.96
C MET A 163 -10.41 2.35 -15.30
N VAL A 164 -10.20 3.34 -14.46
CA VAL A 164 -11.29 4.08 -13.83
C VAL A 164 -11.22 5.55 -14.18
N GLU A 165 -12.38 6.17 -14.24
CA GLU A 165 -12.51 7.62 -14.37
C GLU A 165 -12.89 8.20 -13.01
N GLU A 166 -12.15 9.20 -12.57
CA GLU A 166 -12.40 9.95 -11.34
C GLU A 166 -12.08 11.42 -11.59
N ASP A 167 -13.05 12.29 -11.32
CA ASP A 167 -12.94 13.74 -11.50
C ASP A 167 -12.47 14.15 -12.92
N GLY A 168 -12.97 13.48 -13.96
CA GLY A 168 -12.65 13.75 -15.36
C GLY A 168 -11.27 13.25 -15.81
N LYS A 169 -10.56 12.49 -15.00
CA LYS A 169 -9.28 11.86 -15.34
C LYS A 169 -9.41 10.35 -15.39
N PHE A 170 -8.69 9.75 -16.32
CA PHE A 170 -8.61 8.30 -16.46
C PHE A 170 -7.34 7.76 -15.82
N TYR A 171 -7.49 6.71 -15.04
CA TYR A 171 -6.40 6.07 -14.30
C TYR A 171 -6.30 4.60 -14.73
N PRO A 172 -5.37 4.28 -15.63
CA PRO A 172 -5.08 2.88 -15.97
C PRO A 172 -4.25 2.24 -14.85
N MET A 173 -4.51 0.96 -14.61
CA MET A 173 -3.77 0.16 -13.66
C MET A 173 -3.60 -1.27 -14.15
N MET A 174 -2.55 -1.92 -13.68
CA MET A 174 -2.18 -3.26 -14.13
C MET A 174 -1.66 -4.12 -12.99
N LYS A 175 -1.96 -5.39 -13.10
CA LYS A 175 -1.48 -6.45 -12.21
C LYS A 175 -0.56 -7.39 -12.98
#